data_eccef269332d1e73e51d4b49418ab66d
#
_entry.id   eccef269332d1e73e51d4b49418ab66d
#
_cell.length_a   1.000
_cell.length_b   1.000
_cell.length_c   1.000
_cell.angle_alpha   90.00
_cell.angle_beta   90.00
_cell.angle_gamma   90.00
#
_symmetry.space_group_name_H-M   'P 1'
#
loop_
_entity.id
_entity.type
_entity.pdbx_description
1 polymer ?
#
loop_
_entity_poly.entity_id
_entity_poly.type
_entity_poly.pdbx_seq_one_letter_code
_entity_poly.pdbx_strand_id
1 'polypeptide(L)'
;MWLDSLILLPLLLDAIDKLEDKRRHYFYLTMITFLLWLTNFYTGFMVLFFGLLYFINTLLNSSFSKKQIILQYVTKSFFGTSLAALILLPSFFEILNGKIHSDTTLSMGFQFPPYQTFYKLTIGAFNFTEMEKGLPNIFLTSIFTLLCILYFINQHFSIKEKLLSALLLTFLFFSFSFNPLILLWHLGQYPVWYPARFSFILSLIHISEP
;
A
#
# COMPACT_ATOMS: atom_id res chain seq x y z
N MET A 1 16.61 0.25 -6.63
CA MET A 1 15.72 1.39 -6.38
C MET A 1 14.27 1.00 -6.09
N TRP A 2 13.62 0.13 -6.86
CA TRP A 2 12.26 -0.35 -6.51
C TRP A 2 12.27 -1.38 -5.37
N LEU A 3 13.30 -2.21 -5.29
CA LEU A 3 13.47 -3.25 -4.29
C LEU A 3 13.62 -2.71 -2.87
N ASP A 4 14.14 -1.50 -2.71
CA ASP A 4 14.36 -0.90 -1.39
C ASP A 4 13.02 -0.65 -0.66
N SER A 5 12.02 -0.15 -1.39
CA SER A 5 10.67 0.04 -0.84
C SER A 5 9.97 -1.28 -0.50
N LEU A 6 10.30 -2.36 -1.23
CA LEU A 6 9.83 -3.71 -0.94
C LEU A 6 10.37 -4.23 0.40
N ILE A 7 11.67 -4.02 0.66
CA ILE A 7 12.31 -4.43 1.91
C ILE A 7 11.76 -3.61 3.10
N LEU A 8 11.47 -2.32 2.87
CA LEU A 8 10.98 -1.43 3.92
C LEU A 8 9.49 -1.64 4.26
N LEU A 9 8.70 -2.25 3.37
CA LEU A 9 7.27 -2.48 3.63
C LEU A 9 7.01 -3.36 4.85
N PRO A 10 7.59 -4.57 5.00
CA PRO A 10 7.39 -5.38 6.20
C PRO A 10 7.84 -4.67 7.47
N LEU A 11 8.95 -3.91 7.40
CA LEU A 11 9.42 -3.13 8.53
C LEU A 11 8.46 -1.99 8.90
N LEU A 12 7.78 -1.39 7.93
CA LEU A 12 6.74 -0.39 8.18
C LEU A 12 5.54 -1.01 8.91
N LEU A 13 5.08 -2.19 8.49
CA LEU A 13 3.98 -2.90 9.12
C LEU A 13 4.33 -3.27 10.57
N ASP A 14 5.50 -3.86 10.79
CA ASP A 14 6.03 -4.16 12.12
C ASP A 14 6.15 -2.90 13.01
N ALA A 15 6.56 -1.76 12.43
CA ALA A 15 6.63 -0.49 13.16
C ALA A 15 5.24 0.03 13.56
N ILE A 16 4.23 -0.20 12.73
CA ILE A 16 2.83 0.17 13.02
C ILE A 16 2.28 -0.71 14.15
N ASP A 17 2.49 -2.03 14.10
CA ASP A 17 2.03 -2.95 15.14
C ASP A 17 2.67 -2.66 16.50
N LYS A 18 3.93 -2.28 16.50
CA LYS A 18 4.66 -1.86 17.72
C LYS A 18 4.24 -0.52 18.30
N LEU A 19 3.33 0.23 17.66
CA LEU A 19 2.78 1.46 18.28
C LEU A 19 1.96 1.17 19.54
N GLU A 20 1.42 -0.03 19.67
CA GLU A 20 0.69 -0.47 20.87
C GLU A 20 1.63 -0.77 22.04
N ASP A 21 2.89 -1.14 21.77
CA ASP A 21 3.89 -1.43 22.80
C ASP A 21 4.59 -0.15 23.27
N LYS A 22 4.27 0.28 24.49
CA LYS A 22 4.76 1.54 25.10
C LYS A 22 6.27 1.59 25.33
N ARG A 23 7.03 0.49 25.20
CA ARG A 23 8.35 0.39 25.84
C ARG A 23 9.58 0.62 24.98
N ARG A 24 9.56 0.53 23.64
CA ARG A 24 10.86 0.42 22.95
C ARG A 24 11.10 1.13 21.63
N HIS A 25 10.13 1.70 20.94
CA HIS A 25 10.38 2.06 19.54
C HIS A 25 10.01 3.51 19.17
N TYR A 26 10.51 4.47 19.96
CA TYR A 26 10.19 5.90 19.71
C TYR A 26 10.58 6.36 18.31
N PHE A 27 11.72 5.92 17.79
CA PHE A 27 12.24 6.36 16.49
C PHE A 27 12.01 5.38 15.33
N TYR A 28 11.48 4.18 15.60
CA TYR A 28 11.41 3.13 14.59
C TYR A 28 10.54 3.52 13.40
N LEU A 29 9.29 3.91 13.62
CA LEU A 29 8.40 4.38 12.57
C LEU A 29 8.94 5.64 11.88
N THR A 30 9.52 6.57 12.64
CA THR A 30 10.14 7.79 12.11
C THR A 30 11.28 7.46 11.14
N MET A 31 12.16 6.54 11.51
CA MET A 31 13.29 6.13 10.68
C MET A 31 12.82 5.41 9.41
N ILE A 32 11.85 4.52 9.51
CA ILE A 32 11.34 3.82 8.33
C ILE A 32 10.63 4.79 7.38
N THR A 33 9.83 5.72 7.91
CA THR A 33 9.18 6.75 7.09
C THR A 33 10.22 7.62 6.39
N PHE A 34 11.28 8.03 7.09
CA PHE A 34 12.39 8.78 6.50
C PHE A 34 13.09 7.98 5.39
N LEU A 35 13.44 6.72 5.65
CA LEU A 35 14.11 5.86 4.68
C LEU A 35 13.24 5.61 3.44
N LEU A 36 11.92 5.43 3.59
CA LEU A 36 11.01 5.29 2.46
C LEU A 36 11.03 6.51 1.53
N TRP A 37 11.03 7.71 2.10
CA TRP A 37 11.15 8.94 1.32
C TRP A 37 12.53 9.12 0.69
N LEU A 38 13.59 8.69 1.39
CA LEU A 38 14.96 8.79 0.92
C LEU A 38 15.24 7.86 -0.27
N THR A 39 14.71 6.64 -0.24
CA THR A 39 14.98 5.62 -1.26
C THR A 39 14.29 5.92 -2.59
N ASN A 40 13.01 6.24 -2.55
CA ASN A 40 12.26 6.58 -3.75
C ASN A 40 10.95 7.28 -3.36
N PHE A 41 10.79 8.53 -3.77
CA PHE A 41 9.60 9.33 -3.51
C PHE A 41 8.32 8.65 -3.97
N TYR A 42 8.31 8.11 -5.18
CA TYR A 42 7.10 7.58 -5.81
C TYR A 42 6.65 6.24 -5.20
N THR A 43 7.54 5.27 -5.09
CA THR A 43 7.22 3.97 -4.47
C THR A 43 7.08 4.10 -2.95
N GLY A 44 7.85 5.00 -2.32
CA GLY A 44 7.73 5.34 -0.91
C GLY A 44 6.34 5.87 -0.57
N PHE A 45 5.77 6.74 -1.42
CA PHE A 45 4.39 7.18 -1.25
C PHE A 45 3.39 6.02 -1.28
N MET A 46 3.51 5.11 -2.26
CA MET A 46 2.61 3.95 -2.35
C MET A 46 2.67 3.08 -1.10
N VAL A 47 3.88 2.82 -0.59
CA VAL A 47 4.09 2.03 0.63
C VAL A 47 3.52 2.75 1.85
N LEU A 48 3.73 4.06 2.00
CA LEU A 48 3.19 4.84 3.11
C LEU A 48 1.66 4.95 3.04
N PHE A 49 1.09 5.09 1.85
CA PHE A 49 -0.34 5.09 1.66
C PHE A 49 -0.96 3.75 2.06
N PHE A 50 -0.33 2.64 1.66
CA PHE A 50 -0.75 1.33 2.15
C PHE A 50 -0.58 1.19 3.67
N GLY A 51 0.53 1.68 4.23
CA GLY A 51 0.77 1.71 5.68
C GLY A 51 -0.32 2.48 6.43
N LEU A 52 -0.86 3.56 5.85
CA LEU A 52 -2.00 4.28 6.41
C LEU A 52 -3.28 3.41 6.43
N LEU A 53 -3.56 2.69 5.35
CA LEU A 53 -4.71 1.78 5.28
C LEU A 53 -4.58 0.63 6.30
N TYR A 54 -3.40 0.05 6.40
CA TYR A 54 -3.07 -0.97 7.39
C TYR A 54 -3.19 -0.43 8.82
N PHE A 55 -2.68 0.77 9.08
CA PHE A 55 -2.83 1.44 10.37
C PHE A 55 -4.30 1.62 10.76
N ILE A 56 -5.16 2.03 9.82
CA ILE A 56 -6.60 2.16 10.07
C ILE A 56 -7.22 0.80 10.44
N ASN A 57 -6.83 -0.27 9.73
CA ASN A 57 -7.28 -1.63 10.01
C ASN A 57 -6.86 -2.07 11.42
N THR A 58 -5.58 -1.92 11.77
CA THR A 58 -5.04 -2.24 13.11
C THR A 58 -5.73 -1.41 14.20
N LEU A 59 -5.88 -0.10 13.98
CA LEU A 59 -6.54 0.79 14.93
C LEU A 59 -8.00 0.41 15.21
N LEU A 60 -8.72 -0.06 14.20
CA LEU A 60 -10.11 -0.52 14.36
C LEU A 60 -10.19 -1.81 15.15
N ASN A 61 -9.18 -2.67 15.06
CA ASN A 61 -9.08 -3.92 15.81
C ASN A 61 -8.51 -3.74 17.22
N SER A 62 -7.75 -2.66 17.46
CA SER A 62 -7.11 -2.38 18.75
C SER A 62 -8.11 -2.18 19.89
N SER A 63 -7.75 -2.72 21.05
CA SER A 63 -8.43 -2.52 22.34
C SER A 63 -7.84 -1.36 23.16
N PHE A 64 -6.71 -0.79 22.75
CA PHE A 64 -6.01 0.28 23.44
C PHE A 64 -6.61 1.67 23.17
N SER A 65 -6.10 2.69 23.86
CA SER A 65 -6.53 4.08 23.69
C SER A 65 -6.22 4.57 22.27
N LYS A 66 -7.22 4.59 21.40
CA LYS A 66 -7.12 4.98 20.00
C LYS A 66 -6.50 6.36 19.82
N LYS A 67 -6.82 7.32 20.69
CA LYS A 67 -6.30 8.69 20.64
C LYS A 67 -4.77 8.73 20.78
N GLN A 68 -4.20 7.92 21.68
CA GLN A 68 -2.75 7.86 21.89
C GLN A 68 -2.04 7.22 20.68
N ILE A 69 -2.60 6.14 20.12
CA ILE A 69 -2.03 5.45 18.96
C ILE A 69 -2.06 6.37 17.74
N ILE A 70 -3.18 7.06 17.48
CA ILE A 70 -3.29 8.03 16.38
C ILE A 70 -2.25 9.15 16.55
N LEU A 71 -2.13 9.72 17.75
CA LEU A 71 -1.16 10.79 18.00
C LEU A 71 0.27 10.31 17.75
N GLN A 72 0.61 9.10 18.19
CA GLN A 72 1.93 8.52 17.96
C GLN A 72 2.20 8.28 16.47
N TYR A 73 1.24 7.71 15.73
CA TYR A 73 1.38 7.49 14.30
C TYR A 73 1.60 8.81 13.55
N VAL A 74 0.74 9.79 13.79
CA VAL A 74 0.81 11.10 13.11
C VAL A 74 2.12 11.83 13.44
N THR A 75 2.50 11.91 14.72
CA THR A 75 3.72 12.62 15.12
C THR A 75 4.98 11.96 14.56
N LYS A 76 5.10 10.63 14.67
CA LYS A 76 6.28 9.90 14.20
C LYS A 76 6.41 9.94 12.68
N SER A 77 5.30 9.77 11.95
CA SER A 77 5.30 9.87 10.49
C SER A 77 5.59 11.30 10.02
N PHE A 78 5.05 12.32 10.72
CA PHE A 78 5.34 13.71 10.44
C PHE A 78 6.83 14.04 10.63
N PHE A 79 7.44 13.60 11.73
CA PHE A 79 8.87 13.80 11.95
C PHE A 79 9.72 13.07 10.89
N GLY A 80 9.39 11.84 10.50
CA GLY A 80 10.08 11.11 9.45
C GLY A 80 10.00 11.83 8.10
N THR A 81 8.82 12.33 7.74
CA THR A 81 8.60 13.12 6.52
C THR A 81 9.35 14.46 6.58
N SER A 82 9.36 15.14 7.73
CA SER A 82 10.08 16.40 7.91
C SER A 82 11.59 16.25 7.78
N LEU A 83 12.16 15.14 8.26
CA LEU A 83 13.59 14.83 8.05
C LEU A 83 13.92 14.65 6.55
N ALA A 84 12.98 14.11 5.78
CA ALA A 84 13.15 13.93 4.34
C ALA A 84 12.81 15.20 3.51
N ALA A 85 12.39 16.29 4.13
CA ALA A 85 11.90 17.48 3.45
C ALA A 85 12.87 18.07 2.43
N LEU A 86 14.19 17.99 2.67
CA LEU A 86 15.22 18.46 1.73
C LEU A 86 15.13 17.76 0.36
N ILE A 87 14.70 16.50 0.34
CA ILE A 87 14.56 15.70 -0.90
C ILE A 87 13.14 15.81 -1.43
N LEU A 88 12.15 15.82 -0.52
CA LEU A 88 10.73 15.85 -0.88
C LEU A 88 10.32 17.17 -1.53
N LEU A 89 10.78 18.32 -1.02
CA LEU A 89 10.36 19.62 -1.54
C LEU A 89 10.72 19.83 -3.03
N PRO A 90 11.97 19.59 -3.47
CA PRO A 90 12.30 19.70 -4.89
C PRO A 90 11.47 18.74 -5.76
N SER A 91 11.35 17.48 -5.34
CA SER A 91 10.57 16.47 -6.08
C SER A 91 9.09 16.83 -6.18
N PHE A 92 8.51 17.39 -5.12
CA PHE A 92 7.14 17.85 -5.11
C PHE A 92 6.92 19.06 -6.04
N PHE A 93 7.86 20.02 -6.05
CA PHE A 93 7.82 21.16 -6.97
C PHE A 93 7.96 20.74 -8.43
N GLU A 94 8.80 19.75 -8.73
CA GLU A 94 8.88 19.19 -10.09
C GLU A 94 7.57 18.54 -10.55
N ILE A 95 6.91 17.81 -9.65
CA ILE A 95 5.61 17.21 -9.95
C ILE A 95 4.58 18.29 -10.23
N LEU A 96 4.51 19.34 -9.41
CA LEU A 96 3.56 20.44 -9.59
C LEU A 96 3.80 21.19 -10.90
N ASN A 97 5.05 21.38 -11.31
CA ASN A 97 5.38 22.19 -12.49
C ASN A 97 5.48 21.35 -13.79
N GLY A 98 5.73 20.04 -13.69
CA GLY A 98 6.15 19.27 -14.85
C GLY A 98 5.06 18.53 -15.60
N LYS A 99 4.07 17.93 -14.91
CA LYS A 99 3.14 16.95 -15.52
C LYS A 99 1.66 17.17 -15.27
N ILE A 100 1.29 18.14 -14.46
CA ILE A 100 -0.12 18.44 -14.17
C ILE A 100 -0.90 18.93 -15.41
N HIS A 101 -0.18 19.31 -16.47
CA HIS A 101 -0.76 19.77 -17.73
C HIS A 101 -1.03 18.68 -18.78
N SER A 102 -0.70 17.41 -18.52
CA SER A 102 -1.21 16.34 -19.39
C SER A 102 -2.70 16.16 -19.08
N ASP A 103 -3.53 16.27 -20.12
CA ASP A 103 -5.00 16.17 -20.10
C ASP A 103 -5.50 14.89 -19.38
N THR A 104 -5.34 14.85 -18.08
CA THR A 104 -5.94 13.84 -17.23
C THR A 104 -7.41 14.21 -17.02
N THR A 105 -8.22 13.97 -18.03
CA THR A 105 -9.67 13.92 -17.82
C THR A 105 -9.92 12.83 -16.79
N LEU A 106 -10.44 13.22 -15.64
CA LEU A 106 -10.88 12.31 -14.58
C LEU A 106 -12.02 11.43 -15.16
N SER A 107 -11.65 10.36 -15.88
CA SER A 107 -12.65 9.41 -16.34
C SER A 107 -13.09 8.57 -15.14
N MET A 108 -14.34 8.79 -14.70
CA MET A 108 -15.01 7.98 -13.68
C MET A 108 -15.34 6.59 -14.24
N GLY A 109 -14.33 5.84 -14.66
CA GLY A 109 -14.51 4.54 -15.30
C GLY A 109 -13.57 3.48 -14.77
N PHE A 110 -13.81 2.25 -15.20
CA PHE A 110 -12.89 1.15 -14.99
C PHE A 110 -11.96 1.03 -16.20
N GLN A 111 -10.67 0.87 -15.98
CA GLN A 111 -9.68 0.63 -17.02
C GLN A 111 -9.90 -0.74 -17.69
N PHE A 112 -10.30 -1.72 -16.88
CA PHE A 112 -10.69 -3.06 -17.29
C PHE A 112 -11.72 -3.61 -16.31
N PRO A 113 -12.52 -4.63 -16.69
CA PRO A 113 -13.49 -5.25 -15.79
C PRO A 113 -12.81 -5.84 -14.53
N PRO A 114 -13.27 -5.51 -13.31
CA PRO A 114 -12.61 -5.93 -12.05
C PRO A 114 -12.39 -7.44 -11.92
N TYR A 115 -13.26 -8.26 -12.52
CA TYR A 115 -13.12 -9.72 -12.48
C TYR A 115 -11.85 -10.23 -13.17
N GLN A 116 -11.26 -9.48 -14.11
CA GLN A 116 -10.02 -9.86 -14.79
C GLN A 116 -8.84 -9.91 -13.82
N THR A 117 -8.89 -9.18 -12.71
CA THR A 117 -7.89 -9.24 -11.66
C THR A 117 -7.78 -10.64 -11.04
N PHE A 118 -8.89 -11.37 -10.95
CA PHE A 118 -8.90 -12.74 -10.41
C PHE A 118 -8.13 -13.73 -11.30
N TYR A 119 -8.14 -13.56 -12.62
CA TYR A 119 -7.36 -14.40 -13.52
C TYR A 119 -5.85 -14.25 -13.28
N LYS A 120 -5.43 -13.09 -12.75
CA LYS A 120 -4.03 -12.82 -12.44
C LYS A 120 -3.52 -13.49 -11.16
N LEU A 121 -4.39 -14.12 -10.39
CA LEU A 121 -4.03 -14.96 -9.24
C LEU A 121 -3.57 -16.37 -9.65
N THR A 122 -3.77 -16.76 -10.91
CA THR A 122 -3.44 -18.10 -11.38
C THR A 122 -1.96 -18.22 -11.78
N ILE A 123 -1.43 -19.44 -11.67
CA ILE A 123 -0.05 -19.76 -12.06
C ILE A 123 0.14 -19.49 -13.56
N GLY A 124 1.22 -18.81 -13.92
CA GLY A 124 1.53 -18.51 -15.32
C GLY A 124 0.76 -17.34 -15.93
N ALA A 125 -0.04 -16.62 -15.14
CA ALA A 125 -0.80 -15.46 -15.60
C ALA A 125 0.07 -14.20 -15.85
N PHE A 126 1.40 -14.30 -15.71
CA PHE A 126 2.31 -13.22 -16.05
C PHE A 126 2.31 -12.97 -17.56
N ASN A 127 1.93 -11.77 -17.96
CA ASN A 127 2.01 -11.33 -19.34
C ASN A 127 2.47 -9.86 -19.38
N PHE A 128 3.65 -9.62 -19.93
CA PHE A 128 4.26 -8.29 -19.98
C PHE A 128 3.40 -7.29 -20.76
N THR A 129 2.83 -7.70 -21.90
CA THR A 129 2.00 -6.84 -22.74
C THR A 129 0.69 -6.43 -22.07
N GLU A 130 0.13 -7.30 -21.24
CA GLU A 130 -1.07 -7.00 -20.45
C GLU A 130 -0.75 -6.10 -19.26
N MET A 131 0.42 -6.27 -18.63
CA MET A 131 0.90 -5.42 -17.55
C MET A 131 1.14 -3.98 -18.04
N GLU A 132 1.67 -3.83 -19.25
CA GLU A 132 1.86 -2.51 -19.90
C GLU A 132 0.51 -1.81 -20.12
N LYS A 133 -0.54 -2.57 -20.48
CA LYS A 133 -1.90 -2.08 -20.67
C LYS A 133 -2.67 -1.83 -19.38
N GLY A 134 -2.09 -2.11 -18.22
CA GLY A 134 -2.64 -1.78 -16.92
C GLY A 134 -3.12 -2.94 -16.07
N LEU A 135 -3.12 -4.18 -16.56
CA LEU A 135 -3.46 -5.32 -15.74
C LEU A 135 -2.40 -5.55 -14.64
N PRO A 136 -2.80 -5.82 -13.40
CA PRO A 136 -1.85 -6.03 -12.31
C PRO A 136 -1.07 -7.32 -12.53
N ASN A 137 0.19 -7.32 -12.12
CA ASN A 137 0.96 -8.54 -11.99
C ASN A 137 0.95 -8.99 -10.53
N ILE A 138 -0.07 -9.75 -10.17
CA ILE A 138 -0.24 -10.29 -8.83
C ILE A 138 0.22 -11.74 -8.89
N PHE A 139 1.50 -11.99 -8.66
CA PHE A 139 2.01 -13.34 -8.50
C PHE A 139 1.79 -13.80 -7.06
N LEU A 140 0.60 -14.26 -6.77
CA LEU A 140 0.33 -15.04 -5.57
C LEU A 140 0.60 -16.51 -5.93
N THR A 141 1.56 -17.13 -5.25
CA THR A 141 1.69 -18.58 -5.36
C THR A 141 0.38 -19.23 -4.90
N SER A 142 0.02 -20.38 -5.46
CA SER A 142 -1.22 -21.09 -5.08
C SER A 142 -1.33 -21.35 -3.57
N ILE A 143 -0.20 -21.46 -2.89
CA ILE A 143 -0.12 -21.60 -1.43
C ILE A 143 -0.74 -20.38 -0.73
N PHE A 144 -0.47 -19.17 -1.19
CA PHE A 144 -1.02 -17.95 -0.58
C PHE A 144 -2.53 -17.81 -0.80
N THR A 145 -3.01 -18.16 -1.98
CA THR A 145 -4.47 -18.20 -2.22
C THR A 145 -5.14 -19.17 -1.25
N LEU A 146 -4.52 -20.34 -1.02
CA LEU A 146 -4.99 -21.31 -0.06
C LEU A 146 -4.95 -20.77 1.38
N LEU A 147 -3.85 -20.12 1.78
CA LEU A 147 -3.72 -19.52 3.12
C LEU A 147 -4.75 -18.41 3.34
N CYS A 148 -5.02 -17.59 2.33
CA CYS A 148 -6.07 -16.57 2.40
C CYS A 148 -7.45 -17.19 2.65
N ILE A 149 -7.79 -18.27 1.94
CA ILE A 149 -9.03 -19.01 2.16
C ILE A 149 -9.08 -19.60 3.57
N LEU A 150 -7.98 -20.22 4.01
CA LEU A 150 -7.87 -20.80 5.35
C LEU A 150 -8.02 -19.75 6.46
N TYR A 151 -7.48 -18.53 6.27
CA TYR A 151 -7.67 -17.42 7.19
C TYR A 151 -9.15 -17.10 7.39
N PHE A 152 -9.94 -17.00 6.31
CA PHE A 152 -11.36 -16.70 6.43
C PHE A 152 -12.17 -17.86 7.04
N ILE A 153 -11.74 -19.11 6.87
CA ILE A 153 -12.39 -20.28 7.48
C ILE A 153 -12.00 -20.45 8.95
N ASN A 154 -10.80 -20.02 9.35
CA ASN A 154 -10.27 -20.22 10.68
C ASN A 154 -11.13 -19.52 11.74
N GLN A 155 -11.60 -20.27 12.73
CA GLN A 155 -12.47 -19.77 13.82
C GLN A 155 -11.72 -18.98 14.90
N HIS A 156 -10.38 -18.98 14.89
CA HIS A 156 -9.56 -18.25 15.85
C HIS A 156 -9.68 -16.73 15.70
N PHE A 157 -9.88 -16.27 14.46
CA PHE A 157 -10.04 -14.84 14.17
C PHE A 157 -11.47 -14.38 14.35
N SER A 158 -11.65 -13.22 14.96
CA SER A 158 -12.97 -12.63 15.16
C SER A 158 -13.64 -12.26 13.82
N ILE A 159 -14.96 -12.27 13.78
CA ILE A 159 -15.72 -11.86 12.59
C ILE A 159 -15.36 -10.43 12.18
N LYS A 160 -15.10 -9.56 13.16
CA LYS A 160 -14.71 -8.18 12.94
C LYS A 160 -13.35 -8.09 12.19
N GLU A 161 -12.34 -8.83 12.61
CA GLU A 161 -11.03 -8.88 11.96
C GLU A 161 -11.14 -9.37 10.52
N LYS A 162 -11.89 -10.45 10.30
CA LYS A 162 -12.16 -10.99 8.97
C LYS A 162 -12.85 -9.97 8.07
N LEU A 163 -13.86 -9.26 8.60
CA LEU A 163 -14.59 -8.25 7.84
C LEU A 163 -13.67 -7.08 7.43
N LEU A 164 -12.85 -6.60 8.35
CA LEU A 164 -11.91 -5.51 8.07
C LEU A 164 -10.83 -5.92 7.07
N SER A 165 -10.29 -7.14 7.19
CA SER A 165 -9.34 -7.70 6.22
C SER A 165 -9.98 -7.89 4.85
N ALA A 166 -11.22 -8.39 4.78
CA ALA A 166 -11.97 -8.52 3.55
C ALA A 166 -12.22 -7.16 2.88
N LEU A 167 -12.53 -6.13 3.66
CA LEU A 167 -12.74 -4.77 3.17
C LEU A 167 -11.43 -4.19 2.60
N LEU A 168 -10.30 -4.38 3.28
CA LEU A 168 -9.00 -3.95 2.80
C LEU A 168 -8.62 -4.65 1.49
N LEU A 169 -8.78 -5.96 1.42
CA LEU A 169 -8.53 -6.74 0.20
C LEU A 169 -9.43 -6.28 -0.95
N THR A 170 -10.72 -6.11 -0.69
CA THR A 170 -11.69 -5.61 -1.69
C THR A 170 -11.28 -4.23 -2.20
N PHE A 171 -10.89 -3.32 -1.30
CA PHE A 171 -10.40 -2.00 -1.68
C PHE A 171 -9.16 -2.11 -2.59
N LEU A 172 -8.19 -2.97 -2.27
CA LEU A 172 -7.00 -3.20 -3.10
C LEU A 172 -7.37 -3.76 -4.48
N PHE A 173 -8.28 -4.74 -4.55
CA PHE A 173 -8.75 -5.30 -5.82
C PHE A 173 -9.44 -4.26 -6.70
N PHE A 174 -10.32 -3.43 -6.14
CA PHE A 174 -10.95 -2.34 -6.87
C PHE A 174 -9.95 -1.27 -7.30
N SER A 175 -8.91 -1.02 -6.50
CA SER A 175 -7.87 -0.05 -6.82
C SER A 175 -7.12 -0.38 -8.10
N PHE A 176 -7.03 -1.64 -8.50
CA PHE A 176 -6.34 -2.02 -9.74
C PHE A 176 -7.06 -1.59 -11.01
N SER A 177 -8.39 -1.55 -10.98
CA SER A 177 -9.21 -1.32 -12.17
C SER A 177 -9.92 0.03 -12.20
N PHE A 178 -10.16 0.66 -11.05
CA PHE A 178 -10.94 1.90 -10.95
C PHE A 178 -10.04 3.14 -11.06
N ASN A 179 -10.22 3.91 -12.13
CA ASN A 179 -9.37 5.05 -12.47
C ASN A 179 -9.13 6.06 -11.33
N PRO A 180 -10.14 6.51 -10.56
CA PRO A 180 -9.90 7.43 -9.46
C PRO A 180 -8.98 6.86 -8.37
N LEU A 181 -9.06 5.57 -8.08
CA LEU A 181 -8.17 4.91 -7.13
C LEU A 181 -6.75 4.75 -7.69
N ILE A 182 -6.62 4.45 -8.98
CA ILE A 182 -5.31 4.44 -9.65
C ILE A 182 -4.64 5.81 -9.51
N LEU A 183 -5.36 6.90 -9.76
CA LEU A 183 -4.84 8.26 -9.56
C LEU A 183 -4.44 8.53 -8.12
N LEU A 184 -5.23 8.05 -7.15
CA LEU A 184 -4.91 8.18 -5.72
C LEU A 184 -3.57 7.53 -5.36
N TRP A 185 -3.31 6.31 -5.87
CA TRP A 185 -2.04 5.61 -5.68
C TRP A 185 -0.84 6.32 -6.35
N HIS A 186 -1.09 7.14 -7.35
CA HIS A 186 -0.08 7.78 -8.19
C HIS A 186 0.02 9.31 -7.97
N LEU A 187 -0.39 9.80 -6.80
CA LEU A 187 -0.34 11.23 -6.45
C LEU A 187 -1.14 12.13 -7.43
N GLY A 188 -2.26 11.63 -7.93
CA GLY A 188 -3.11 12.38 -8.87
C GLY A 188 -2.60 12.39 -10.32
N GLN A 189 -1.55 11.65 -10.63
CA GLN A 189 -1.02 11.52 -11.99
C GLN A 189 -1.40 10.18 -12.59
N TYR A 190 -1.89 10.17 -13.83
CA TYR A 190 -2.12 8.90 -14.53
C TYR A 190 -0.78 8.36 -15.07
N PRO A 191 -0.35 7.17 -14.66
CA PRO A 191 0.91 6.62 -15.14
C PRO A 191 0.78 6.25 -16.61
N VAL A 192 1.74 6.69 -17.44
CA VAL A 192 1.77 6.39 -18.86
C VAL A 192 1.97 4.88 -19.09
N TRP A 193 2.70 4.22 -18.20
CA TRP A 193 3.04 2.80 -18.28
C TRP A 193 2.84 2.15 -16.92
N TYR A 194 2.36 0.90 -16.92
CA TYR A 194 2.17 0.09 -15.70
C TYR A 194 1.30 0.75 -14.62
N PRO A 195 0.02 1.01 -14.89
CA PRO A 195 -0.87 1.65 -13.91
C PRO A 195 -1.01 0.88 -12.59
N ALA A 196 -0.88 -0.43 -12.62
CA ALA A 196 -0.96 -1.28 -11.43
C ALA A 196 0.40 -1.54 -10.75
N ARG A 197 1.33 -0.56 -10.76
CA ARG A 197 2.66 -0.71 -10.14
C ARG A 197 2.59 -1.07 -8.66
N PHE A 198 1.60 -0.58 -7.94
CA PHE A 198 1.41 -0.90 -6.52
C PHE A 198 0.95 -2.34 -6.26
N SER A 199 0.80 -3.19 -7.29
CA SER A 199 0.47 -4.61 -7.15
C SER A 199 1.50 -5.39 -6.31
N PHE A 200 2.74 -4.92 -6.24
CA PHE A 200 3.77 -5.51 -5.39
C PHE A 200 3.38 -5.52 -3.91
N ILE A 201 2.56 -4.55 -3.46
CA ILE A 201 2.09 -4.47 -2.08
C ILE A 201 1.28 -5.72 -1.73
N LEU A 202 0.38 -6.14 -2.62
CA LEU A 202 -0.42 -7.36 -2.40
C LEU A 202 0.46 -8.60 -2.36
N SER A 203 1.49 -8.67 -3.21
CA SER A 203 2.43 -9.79 -3.24
C SER A 203 3.27 -9.89 -1.95
N LEU A 204 3.53 -8.78 -1.27
CA LEU A 204 4.38 -8.73 -0.06
C LEU A 204 3.60 -8.88 1.25
N ILE A 205 2.34 -8.47 1.31
CA ILE A 205 1.51 -8.63 2.52
C ILE A 205 1.52 -10.09 2.97
N HIS A 206 1.55 -11.02 2.03
CA HIS A 206 1.55 -12.46 2.31
C HIS A 206 2.89 -13.01 2.82
N ILE A 207 3.98 -12.23 2.76
CA ILE A 207 5.29 -12.63 3.27
C ILE A 207 5.48 -12.18 4.72
N SER A 208 4.77 -11.16 5.16
CA SER A 208 4.96 -10.50 6.46
C SER A 208 4.07 -11.01 7.59
N GLU A 209 3.05 -11.82 7.30
CA GLU A 209 2.25 -12.45 8.36
C GLU A 209 2.75 -13.87 8.65
N PRO A 210 3.11 -14.18 9.92
CA PRO A 210 3.51 -15.51 10.35
C PRO A 210 2.33 -16.49 10.39
#